data_5a6471522de156a8d74aae9c7cad771b
#
_entry.id   5a6471522de156a8d74aae9c7cad771b
#
_cell.length_a   1.000
_cell.length_b   1.000
_cell.length_c   1.000
_cell.angle_alpha   90.00
_cell.angle_beta   90.00
_cell.angle_gamma   90.00
#
_symmetry.space_group_name_H-M   'P 1'
#
loop_
_entity.id
_entity.type
_entity.pdbx_description
1 polymer ?
#
loop_
_entity_poly.entity_id
_entity_poly.type
_entity_poly.pdbx_seq_one_letter_code
_entity_poly.pdbx_strand_id
1 'polypeptide(L)'
;FNHGAAISAFKEAARLDPECAMAHWGIALANGPHINFPFVPPPAAEEAWHELGLAQKYAEHASRAEQALIDALAKRYANPQPDDRGPLDRAYADAMREVWKRFPKDPDVGAFFAEAMMDLRPWNQWSHDGKPEPGTDEIIGTLEAVLKLDLNHPFANHLYIHAVEASPHPERALAAADRMRDLQPGIAHNVHMPSHIDIRCGRWFEAVTANEKAVAVQHRNAELVGPPQGILLFYNAHNQHMLAYAAMMTGQGDLAMKHIKSMVAEIPEESLKQLAMFADAFIAMPYEVLLRFGRWDEVLALPDHPEYLPFTRAFRHAARGIAFAARGEVESAHAEQEAFVAAAALVPPDDIMGNNTARDIDEVARHMLAGELLYREGRIDDGLAELRAAVKLEDALHYDEPPPWILPTRHSLGAALMQARRYAEAEQVYRDDLVHLP
;
A
#
# COMPACT_ATOMS: atom_id res chain seq x y z
N PHE A 1 -1.07 6.12 -12.94
CA PHE A 1 -0.38 6.40 -11.69
C PHE A 1 1.00 7.11 -11.84
N ASN A 2 1.34 7.63 -13.01
CA ASN A 2 2.42 8.61 -13.18
C ASN A 2 1.81 9.96 -13.61
N HIS A 3 0.99 10.53 -12.73
CA HIS A 3 0.18 11.73 -12.99
C HIS A 3 1.03 12.92 -13.40
N GLY A 4 2.18 13.15 -12.74
CA GLY A 4 3.08 14.26 -13.11
C GLY A 4 3.61 14.16 -14.56
N ALA A 5 4.01 12.97 -15.00
CA ALA A 5 4.43 12.76 -16.38
C ALA A 5 3.25 12.88 -17.37
N ALA A 6 2.06 12.40 -16.98
CA ALA A 6 0.85 12.54 -17.79
C ALA A 6 0.49 14.01 -17.97
N ILE A 7 0.45 14.80 -16.88
CA ILE A 7 0.20 16.25 -16.94
C ILE A 7 1.21 16.93 -17.88
N SER A 8 2.50 16.60 -17.76
CA SER A 8 3.55 17.17 -18.61
C SER A 8 3.34 16.82 -20.09
N ALA A 9 2.97 15.58 -20.40
CA ALA A 9 2.69 15.13 -21.76
C ALA A 9 1.43 15.80 -22.34
N PHE A 10 0.35 15.91 -21.55
CA PHE A 10 -0.87 16.60 -21.98
C PHE A 10 -0.64 18.11 -22.14
N LYS A 11 0.17 18.76 -21.32
CA LYS A 11 0.57 20.16 -21.50
C LYS A 11 1.34 20.36 -22.80
N GLU A 12 2.23 19.43 -23.16
CA GLU A 12 2.91 19.49 -24.45
C GLU A 12 1.94 19.26 -25.63
N ALA A 13 0.97 18.36 -25.50
CA ALA A 13 -0.07 18.16 -26.50
C ALA A 13 -0.92 19.45 -26.67
N ALA A 14 -1.35 20.08 -25.57
CA ALA A 14 -2.08 21.35 -25.60
C ALA A 14 -1.23 22.52 -26.17
N ARG A 15 0.08 22.50 -25.97
CA ARG A 15 0.98 23.48 -26.58
C ARG A 15 1.05 23.31 -28.10
N LEU A 16 1.04 22.08 -28.60
CA LEU A 16 1.07 21.77 -30.05
C LEU A 16 -0.29 22.01 -30.70
N ASP A 17 -1.36 21.69 -30.00
CA ASP A 17 -2.74 21.93 -30.45
C ASP A 17 -3.57 22.51 -29.29
N PRO A 18 -3.66 23.85 -29.18
CA PRO A 18 -4.37 24.52 -28.09
C PRO A 18 -5.91 24.31 -28.11
N GLU A 19 -6.47 23.75 -29.17
CA GLU A 19 -7.88 23.42 -29.27
C GLU A 19 -8.17 21.93 -29.07
N CYS A 20 -7.15 21.14 -28.73
CA CYS A 20 -7.31 19.73 -28.40
C CYS A 20 -8.04 19.57 -27.06
N ALA A 21 -9.35 19.36 -27.08
CA ALA A 21 -10.18 19.22 -25.89
C ALA A 21 -9.68 18.11 -24.96
N MET A 22 -9.21 16.98 -25.52
CA MET A 22 -8.75 15.83 -24.73
C MET A 22 -7.40 16.04 -24.06
N ALA A 23 -6.55 16.93 -24.60
CA ALA A 23 -5.32 17.32 -23.90
C ALA A 23 -5.66 18.10 -22.62
N HIS A 24 -6.57 19.04 -22.68
CA HIS A 24 -7.07 19.79 -21.54
C HIS A 24 -7.84 18.90 -20.54
N TRP A 25 -8.68 17.99 -21.04
CA TRP A 25 -9.35 16.99 -20.22
C TRP A 25 -8.35 16.10 -19.45
N GLY A 26 -7.28 15.66 -20.14
CA GLY A 26 -6.24 14.83 -19.54
C GLY A 26 -5.47 15.52 -18.41
N ILE A 27 -5.17 16.85 -18.57
CA ILE A 27 -4.57 17.65 -17.50
C ILE A 27 -5.54 17.75 -16.33
N ALA A 28 -6.82 18.05 -16.59
CA ALA A 28 -7.83 18.16 -15.55
C ALA A 28 -8.02 16.83 -14.79
N LEU A 29 -8.14 15.70 -15.51
CA LEU A 29 -8.28 14.37 -14.91
C LEU A 29 -7.08 14.02 -14.02
N ALA A 30 -5.86 14.22 -14.53
CA ALA A 30 -4.63 13.84 -13.84
C ALA A 30 -4.31 14.73 -12.62
N ASN A 31 -4.94 15.88 -12.48
CA ASN A 31 -4.90 16.71 -11.26
C ASN A 31 -5.96 16.30 -10.21
N GLY A 32 -6.84 15.36 -10.54
CA GLY A 32 -7.90 14.88 -9.66
C GLY A 32 -7.40 13.85 -8.64
N PRO A 33 -8.31 13.44 -7.74
CA PRO A 33 -8.02 12.37 -6.80
C PRO A 33 -7.91 11.03 -7.53
N HIS A 34 -7.22 10.08 -6.90
CA HIS A 34 -7.15 8.69 -7.33
C HIS A 34 -6.97 7.78 -6.11
N ILE A 35 -7.14 6.47 -6.25
CA ILE A 35 -7.16 5.53 -5.12
C ILE A 35 -5.95 5.66 -4.17
N ASN A 36 -4.76 5.97 -4.69
CA ASN A 36 -3.54 6.11 -3.87
C ASN A 36 -3.30 7.53 -3.33
N PHE A 37 -4.08 8.50 -3.78
CA PHE A 37 -4.01 9.88 -3.31
C PHE A 37 -5.38 10.55 -3.45
N PRO A 38 -6.30 10.35 -2.49
CA PRO A 38 -7.68 10.83 -2.56
C PRO A 38 -7.82 12.34 -2.31
N PHE A 39 -6.71 13.03 -2.13
CA PHE A 39 -6.68 14.48 -1.87
C PHE A 39 -6.41 15.26 -3.15
N VAL A 40 -6.99 16.46 -3.26
CA VAL A 40 -6.69 17.41 -4.34
C VAL A 40 -6.18 18.70 -3.70
N PRO A 41 -4.86 18.95 -3.73
CA PRO A 41 -4.31 20.21 -3.22
C PRO A 41 -4.87 21.43 -3.94
N PRO A 42 -4.99 22.61 -3.29
CA PRO A 42 -5.57 23.80 -3.90
C PRO A 42 -4.97 24.17 -5.27
N PRO A 43 -3.64 24.14 -5.50
CA PRO A 43 -3.09 24.45 -6.82
C PRO A 43 -3.53 23.46 -7.91
N ALA A 44 -3.65 22.15 -7.56
CA ALA A 44 -4.12 21.13 -8.48
C ALA A 44 -5.61 21.33 -8.82
N ALA A 45 -6.43 21.70 -7.83
CA ALA A 45 -7.84 22.01 -8.02
C ALA A 45 -8.06 23.22 -8.94
N GLU A 46 -7.26 24.28 -8.78
CA GLU A 46 -7.31 25.48 -9.63
C GLU A 46 -6.91 25.15 -11.08
N GLU A 47 -5.82 24.39 -11.28
CA GLU A 47 -5.39 23.95 -12.60
C GLU A 47 -6.45 23.04 -13.25
N ALA A 48 -6.96 22.04 -12.52
CA ALA A 48 -7.99 21.16 -13.02
C ALA A 48 -9.25 21.90 -13.47
N TRP A 49 -9.70 22.88 -12.66
CA TRP A 49 -10.85 23.72 -13.00
C TRP A 49 -10.62 24.54 -14.26
N HIS A 50 -9.44 25.18 -14.40
CA HIS A 50 -9.07 25.95 -15.57
C HIS A 50 -9.04 25.08 -16.83
N GLU A 51 -8.36 23.97 -16.79
CA GLU A 51 -8.18 23.06 -17.92
C GLU A 51 -9.50 22.39 -18.33
N LEU A 52 -10.35 22.04 -17.37
CA LEU A 52 -11.70 21.56 -17.64
C LEU A 52 -12.52 22.61 -18.41
N GLY A 53 -12.42 23.88 -18.06
CA GLY A 53 -13.07 24.97 -18.80
C GLY A 53 -12.62 25.05 -20.26
N LEU A 54 -11.33 24.81 -20.52
CA LEU A 54 -10.79 24.73 -21.90
C LEU A 54 -11.28 23.47 -22.61
N ALA A 55 -11.30 22.31 -21.95
CA ALA A 55 -11.86 21.09 -22.52
C ALA A 55 -13.32 21.26 -22.94
N GLN A 56 -14.15 21.88 -22.10
CA GLN A 56 -15.55 22.20 -22.42
C GLN A 56 -15.67 23.17 -23.56
N LYS A 57 -14.83 24.20 -23.62
CA LYS A 57 -14.82 25.20 -24.68
C LYS A 57 -14.57 24.56 -26.07
N TYR A 58 -13.69 23.57 -26.14
CA TYR A 58 -13.29 22.93 -27.39
C TYR A 58 -13.96 21.57 -27.61
N ALA A 59 -14.96 21.21 -26.79
CA ALA A 59 -15.61 19.90 -26.83
C ALA A 59 -16.26 19.58 -28.19
N GLU A 60 -16.65 20.59 -28.97
CA GLU A 60 -17.22 20.38 -30.30
C GLU A 60 -16.25 19.68 -31.28
N HIS A 61 -14.93 19.78 -31.04
CA HIS A 61 -13.90 19.13 -31.83
C HIS A 61 -13.67 17.64 -31.43
N ALA A 62 -14.26 17.22 -30.33
CA ALA A 62 -14.10 15.87 -29.79
C ALA A 62 -15.19 14.91 -30.27
N SER A 63 -14.90 13.60 -30.23
CA SER A 63 -15.89 12.56 -30.53
C SER A 63 -17.04 12.56 -29.51
N ARG A 64 -18.14 11.87 -29.81
CA ARG A 64 -19.28 11.76 -28.86
C ARG A 64 -18.94 11.11 -27.54
N ALA A 65 -18.00 10.15 -27.53
CA ALA A 65 -17.54 9.51 -26.30
C ALA A 65 -16.70 10.48 -25.47
N GLU A 66 -15.77 11.19 -26.11
CA GLU A 66 -14.92 12.19 -25.49
C GLU A 66 -15.71 13.37 -24.91
N GLN A 67 -16.73 13.87 -25.67
CA GLN A 67 -17.66 14.87 -25.15
C GLN A 67 -18.37 14.41 -23.88
N ALA A 68 -18.81 13.15 -23.84
CA ALA A 68 -19.46 12.60 -22.66
C ALA A 68 -18.47 12.44 -21.47
N LEU A 69 -17.20 12.12 -21.73
CA LEU A 69 -16.15 12.11 -20.70
C LEU A 69 -15.87 13.52 -20.14
N ILE A 70 -15.84 14.54 -21.00
CA ILE A 70 -15.69 15.96 -20.58
C ILE A 70 -16.86 16.38 -19.70
N ASP A 71 -18.12 16.07 -20.14
CA ASP A 71 -19.32 16.39 -19.37
C ASP A 71 -19.37 15.67 -18.01
N ALA A 72 -18.91 14.42 -17.95
CA ALA A 72 -18.81 13.66 -16.71
C ALA A 72 -17.76 14.26 -15.78
N LEU A 73 -16.56 14.59 -16.28
CA LEU A 73 -15.48 15.17 -15.49
C LEU A 73 -15.89 16.53 -14.88
N ALA A 74 -16.78 17.27 -15.54
CA ALA A 74 -17.33 18.52 -15.02
C ALA A 74 -18.12 18.35 -13.71
N LYS A 75 -18.50 17.12 -13.34
CA LYS A 75 -19.16 16.83 -12.05
C LYS A 75 -18.16 16.66 -10.90
N ARG A 76 -16.88 16.42 -11.22
CA ARG A 76 -15.83 16.14 -10.23
C ARG A 76 -15.25 17.40 -9.59
N TYR A 77 -15.45 18.57 -10.20
CA TYR A 77 -14.84 19.83 -9.78
C TYR A 77 -15.85 20.92 -9.49
N ALA A 78 -15.49 21.83 -8.59
CA ALA A 78 -16.18 23.07 -8.28
C ALA A 78 -15.15 24.16 -7.97
N ASN A 79 -15.54 25.43 -8.18
CA ASN A 79 -14.70 26.56 -7.83
C ASN A 79 -15.51 27.59 -7.01
N PRO A 80 -15.18 27.82 -5.73
CA PRO A 80 -14.08 27.19 -4.99
C PRO A 80 -14.33 25.69 -4.74
N GLN A 81 -13.24 24.92 -4.58
CA GLN A 81 -13.32 23.53 -4.18
C GLN A 81 -13.87 23.43 -2.75
N PRO A 82 -14.89 22.58 -2.47
CA PRO A 82 -15.37 22.37 -1.12
C PRO A 82 -14.40 21.54 -0.29
N ASP A 83 -14.45 21.71 1.05
CA ASP A 83 -13.65 20.90 1.98
C ASP A 83 -14.05 19.41 1.90
N ASP A 84 -15.35 19.11 1.85
CA ASP A 84 -15.87 17.77 1.59
C ASP A 84 -16.08 17.55 0.09
N ARG A 85 -15.22 16.77 -0.52
CA ARG A 85 -15.28 16.36 -1.94
C ARG A 85 -16.27 15.23 -2.21
N GLY A 86 -16.68 14.48 -1.20
CA GLY A 86 -17.51 13.29 -1.37
C GLY A 86 -18.75 13.46 -2.26
N PRO A 87 -19.49 14.57 -2.20
CA PRO A 87 -20.58 14.84 -3.13
C PRO A 87 -20.15 14.97 -4.60
N LEU A 88 -18.98 15.57 -4.87
CA LEU A 88 -18.43 15.72 -6.23
C LEU A 88 -17.96 14.39 -6.78
N ASP A 89 -17.26 13.61 -5.99
CA ASP A 89 -16.75 12.29 -6.39
C ASP A 89 -17.93 11.33 -6.70
N ARG A 90 -18.99 11.35 -5.89
CA ARG A 90 -20.23 10.61 -6.18
C ARG A 90 -20.89 11.07 -7.47
N ALA A 91 -21.01 12.38 -7.68
CA ALA A 91 -21.61 12.93 -8.90
C ALA A 91 -20.81 12.55 -10.15
N TYR A 92 -19.48 12.50 -10.05
CA TYR A 92 -18.61 12.03 -11.13
C TYR A 92 -18.80 10.53 -11.39
N ALA A 93 -18.78 9.69 -10.38
CA ALA A 93 -19.00 8.25 -10.53
C ALA A 93 -20.37 7.94 -11.15
N ASP A 94 -21.43 8.64 -10.73
CA ASP A 94 -22.77 8.49 -11.31
C ASP A 94 -22.81 8.95 -12.78
N ALA A 95 -22.16 10.06 -13.12
CA ALA A 95 -22.04 10.52 -14.48
C ALA A 95 -21.26 9.52 -15.37
N MET A 96 -20.14 8.99 -14.87
CA MET A 96 -19.34 7.97 -15.56
C MET A 96 -20.11 6.67 -15.79
N ARG A 97 -20.97 6.27 -14.83
CA ARG A 97 -21.87 5.12 -15.01
C ARG A 97 -22.81 5.32 -16.23
N GLU A 98 -23.35 6.51 -16.41
CA GLU A 98 -24.19 6.81 -17.57
C GLU A 98 -23.36 6.86 -18.88
N VAL A 99 -22.11 7.34 -18.83
CA VAL A 99 -21.21 7.30 -20.00
C VAL A 99 -20.93 5.84 -20.38
N TRP A 100 -20.61 4.97 -19.41
CA TRP A 100 -20.37 3.54 -19.66
C TRP A 100 -21.60 2.85 -20.26
N LYS A 101 -22.80 3.12 -19.78
CA LYS A 101 -24.04 2.60 -20.38
C LYS A 101 -24.24 3.03 -21.83
N ARG A 102 -23.79 4.22 -22.20
CA ARG A 102 -23.90 4.74 -23.56
C ARG A 102 -22.82 4.19 -24.49
N PHE A 103 -21.65 3.90 -23.98
CA PHE A 103 -20.47 3.44 -24.72
C PHE A 103 -19.91 2.11 -24.19
N PRO A 104 -20.71 1.04 -24.10
CA PRO A 104 -20.32 -0.20 -23.40
C PRO A 104 -19.29 -1.05 -24.17
N LYS A 105 -18.77 -0.56 -25.28
CA LYS A 105 -17.73 -1.19 -26.11
C LYS A 105 -16.44 -0.39 -26.12
N ASP A 106 -16.38 0.69 -25.38
CA ASP A 106 -15.19 1.52 -25.24
C ASP A 106 -14.45 1.14 -23.95
N PRO A 107 -13.29 0.44 -24.04
CA PRO A 107 -12.61 -0.06 -22.87
C PRO A 107 -12.08 1.06 -21.96
N ASP A 108 -11.66 2.21 -22.52
CA ASP A 108 -11.21 3.35 -21.74
C ASP A 108 -12.34 3.91 -20.88
N VAL A 109 -13.53 4.08 -21.45
CA VAL A 109 -14.72 4.55 -20.72
C VAL A 109 -15.04 3.63 -19.54
N GLY A 110 -15.01 2.31 -19.78
CA GLY A 110 -15.27 1.34 -18.72
C GLY A 110 -14.20 1.37 -17.61
N ALA A 111 -12.93 1.51 -17.97
CA ALA A 111 -11.84 1.61 -16.99
C ALA A 111 -11.93 2.89 -16.14
N PHE A 112 -12.22 4.06 -16.76
CA PHE A 112 -12.44 5.31 -16.02
C PHE A 112 -13.70 5.27 -15.14
N PHE A 113 -14.75 4.57 -15.55
CA PHE A 113 -15.91 4.36 -14.70
C PHE A 113 -15.55 3.50 -13.46
N ALA A 114 -14.83 2.42 -13.66
CA ALA A 114 -14.38 1.56 -12.54
C ALA A 114 -13.51 2.35 -11.55
N GLU A 115 -12.56 3.16 -12.04
CA GLU A 115 -11.75 4.03 -11.18
C GLU A 115 -12.61 5.02 -10.39
N ALA A 116 -13.54 5.72 -11.08
CA ALA A 116 -14.42 6.69 -10.43
C ALA A 116 -15.24 6.05 -9.29
N MET A 117 -15.61 4.79 -9.41
CA MET A 117 -16.27 4.02 -8.35
C MET A 117 -15.30 3.64 -7.24
N MET A 118 -14.05 3.26 -7.55
CA MET A 118 -13.02 2.93 -6.57
C MET A 118 -12.65 4.15 -5.73
N ASP A 119 -12.61 5.34 -6.30
CA ASP A 119 -12.33 6.59 -5.60
C ASP A 119 -13.36 6.96 -4.52
N LEU A 120 -14.56 6.37 -4.56
CA LEU A 120 -15.55 6.55 -3.50
C LEU A 120 -15.19 5.83 -2.20
N ARG A 121 -14.33 4.83 -2.28
CA ARG A 121 -13.86 3.99 -1.17
C ARG A 121 -12.40 3.57 -1.40
N PRO A 122 -11.44 4.50 -1.43
CA PRO A 122 -10.04 4.13 -1.61
C PRO A 122 -9.64 3.09 -0.57
N TRP A 123 -9.08 1.95 -1.01
CA TRP A 123 -8.57 0.86 -0.17
C TRP A 123 -9.61 0.15 0.73
N ASN A 124 -10.90 0.48 0.62
CA ASN A 124 -11.97 -0.10 1.43
C ASN A 124 -13.04 -0.74 0.53
N GLN A 125 -12.62 -1.68 -0.32
CA GLN A 125 -13.50 -2.45 -1.21
C GLN A 125 -14.07 -3.71 -0.54
N TRP A 126 -13.40 -4.20 0.49
CA TRP A 126 -13.72 -5.43 1.18
C TRP A 126 -13.78 -5.21 2.68
N SER A 127 -14.82 -5.73 3.33
CA SER A 127 -14.88 -5.75 4.78
C SER A 127 -13.88 -6.76 5.35
N HIS A 128 -13.58 -6.63 6.64
CA HIS A 128 -12.63 -7.51 7.33
C HIS A 128 -13.03 -9.01 7.26
N ASP A 129 -14.32 -9.33 7.17
CA ASP A 129 -14.83 -10.70 7.00
C ASP A 129 -14.92 -11.14 5.52
N GLY A 130 -14.25 -10.40 4.61
CA GLY A 130 -14.12 -10.73 3.19
C GLY A 130 -15.40 -10.53 2.37
N LYS A 131 -16.36 -9.74 2.86
CA LYS A 131 -17.56 -9.40 2.09
C LYS A 131 -17.30 -8.15 1.24
N PRO A 132 -17.85 -8.10 0.00
CA PRO A 132 -17.74 -6.92 -0.83
C PRO A 132 -18.53 -5.74 -0.21
N GLU A 133 -17.86 -4.59 -0.12
CA GLU A 133 -18.52 -3.34 0.23
C GLU A 133 -19.43 -2.83 -0.91
N PRO A 134 -20.39 -1.93 -0.62
CA PRO A 134 -21.31 -1.43 -1.64
C PRO A 134 -20.57 -0.83 -2.86
N GLY A 135 -20.84 -1.36 -4.03
CA GLY A 135 -20.22 -0.95 -5.31
C GLY A 135 -19.08 -1.86 -5.78
N THR A 136 -18.48 -2.68 -4.93
CA THR A 136 -17.32 -3.53 -5.28
C THR A 136 -17.67 -4.53 -6.39
N ASP A 137 -18.83 -5.17 -6.34
CA ASP A 137 -19.27 -6.10 -7.40
C ASP A 137 -19.46 -5.39 -8.76
N GLU A 138 -19.94 -4.13 -8.76
CA GLU A 138 -20.08 -3.32 -9.97
C GLU A 138 -18.71 -2.95 -10.56
N ILE A 139 -17.73 -2.59 -9.70
CA ILE A 139 -16.35 -2.32 -10.10
C ILE A 139 -15.76 -3.55 -10.77
N ILE A 140 -15.80 -4.71 -10.09
CA ILE A 140 -15.23 -5.96 -10.58
C ILE A 140 -15.89 -6.38 -11.90
N GLY A 141 -17.22 -6.36 -11.95
CA GLY A 141 -17.98 -6.72 -13.17
C GLY A 141 -17.67 -5.80 -14.35
N THR A 142 -17.45 -4.53 -14.09
CA THR A 142 -17.04 -3.55 -15.12
C THR A 142 -15.64 -3.84 -15.63
N LEU A 143 -14.67 -4.06 -14.74
CA LEU A 143 -13.29 -4.36 -15.13
C LEU A 143 -13.19 -5.68 -15.90
N GLU A 144 -13.95 -6.71 -15.50
CA GLU A 144 -14.02 -7.96 -16.23
C GLU A 144 -14.66 -7.79 -17.62
N ALA A 145 -15.64 -6.89 -17.76
CA ALA A 145 -16.22 -6.56 -19.07
C ALA A 145 -15.22 -5.82 -19.95
N VAL A 146 -14.47 -4.86 -19.39
CA VAL A 146 -13.38 -4.16 -20.11
C VAL A 146 -12.31 -5.14 -20.57
N LEU A 147 -11.86 -6.04 -19.68
CA LEU A 147 -10.84 -7.03 -20.02
C LEU A 147 -11.31 -8.08 -21.05
N LYS A 148 -12.62 -8.26 -21.23
CA LYS A 148 -13.16 -9.05 -22.36
C LYS A 148 -13.11 -8.29 -23.68
N LEU A 149 -13.15 -6.96 -23.65
CA LEU A 149 -13.01 -6.11 -24.86
C LEU A 149 -11.53 -5.97 -25.24
N ASP A 150 -10.68 -5.71 -24.28
CA ASP A 150 -9.23 -5.61 -24.45
C ASP A 150 -8.50 -6.25 -23.26
N LEU A 151 -7.99 -7.47 -23.48
CA LEU A 151 -7.24 -8.22 -22.48
C LEU A 151 -5.97 -7.50 -22.01
N ASN A 152 -5.37 -6.69 -22.87
CA ASN A 152 -4.11 -6.00 -22.62
C ASN A 152 -4.31 -4.55 -22.21
N HIS A 153 -5.52 -4.12 -21.88
CA HIS A 153 -5.80 -2.77 -21.39
C HIS A 153 -5.02 -2.52 -20.09
N PRO A 154 -3.97 -1.67 -20.09
CA PRO A 154 -3.07 -1.59 -18.94
C PRO A 154 -3.77 -1.11 -17.67
N PHE A 155 -4.61 -0.07 -17.81
CA PHE A 155 -5.32 0.52 -16.69
C PHE A 155 -6.36 -0.44 -16.09
N ALA A 156 -7.09 -1.19 -16.91
CA ALA A 156 -8.06 -2.16 -16.41
C ALA A 156 -7.39 -3.35 -15.70
N ASN A 157 -6.26 -3.86 -16.21
CA ASN A 157 -5.49 -4.90 -15.50
C ASN A 157 -4.98 -4.40 -14.14
N HIS A 158 -4.47 -3.17 -14.07
CA HIS A 158 -4.00 -2.53 -12.86
C HIS A 158 -5.13 -2.40 -11.81
N LEU A 159 -6.26 -1.78 -12.20
CA LEU A 159 -7.40 -1.60 -11.31
C LEU A 159 -8.04 -2.92 -10.88
N TYR A 160 -8.01 -3.95 -11.75
CA TYR A 160 -8.55 -5.27 -11.41
C TYR A 160 -7.71 -5.96 -10.32
N ILE A 161 -6.38 -5.80 -10.36
CA ILE A 161 -5.50 -6.25 -9.28
C ILE A 161 -5.96 -5.62 -7.97
N HIS A 162 -6.01 -4.29 -7.90
CA HIS A 162 -6.44 -3.58 -6.69
C HIS A 162 -7.87 -3.91 -6.23
N ALA A 163 -8.79 -4.14 -7.16
CA ALA A 163 -10.18 -4.44 -6.82
C ALA A 163 -10.36 -5.80 -6.13
N VAL A 164 -9.44 -6.76 -6.37
CA VAL A 164 -9.60 -8.13 -5.87
C VAL A 164 -8.51 -8.58 -4.89
N GLU A 165 -7.38 -7.86 -4.77
CA GLU A 165 -6.25 -8.28 -3.93
C GLU A 165 -6.61 -8.48 -2.45
N ALA A 166 -7.46 -7.62 -1.88
CA ALA A 166 -7.95 -7.74 -0.51
C ALA A 166 -9.12 -8.74 -0.36
N SER A 167 -9.59 -9.32 -1.47
CA SER A 167 -10.70 -10.28 -1.44
C SER A 167 -10.27 -11.64 -0.89
N PRO A 168 -11.25 -12.51 -0.52
CA PRO A 168 -10.99 -13.92 -0.25
C PRO A 168 -10.51 -14.72 -1.49
N HIS A 169 -10.54 -14.12 -2.69
CA HIS A 169 -10.25 -14.75 -3.97
C HIS A 169 -9.27 -13.94 -4.83
N PRO A 170 -8.07 -13.60 -4.32
CA PRO A 170 -7.09 -12.82 -5.08
C PRO A 170 -6.58 -13.53 -6.34
N GLU A 171 -6.66 -14.88 -6.38
CA GLU A 171 -6.29 -15.70 -7.52
C GLU A 171 -7.06 -15.36 -8.82
N ARG A 172 -8.21 -14.69 -8.72
CA ARG A 172 -8.97 -14.17 -9.89
C ARG A 172 -8.14 -13.22 -10.73
N ALA A 173 -7.22 -12.47 -10.13
CA ALA A 173 -6.37 -11.52 -10.83
C ALA A 173 -5.03 -12.09 -11.30
N LEU A 174 -4.72 -13.39 -11.10
CA LEU A 174 -3.44 -13.98 -11.56
C LEU A 174 -3.17 -13.72 -13.05
N ALA A 175 -4.18 -13.89 -13.91
CA ALA A 175 -4.02 -13.63 -15.33
C ALA A 175 -3.79 -12.14 -15.67
N ALA A 176 -4.36 -11.23 -14.91
CA ALA A 176 -4.13 -9.78 -15.04
C ALA A 176 -2.72 -9.42 -14.54
N ALA A 177 -2.30 -9.96 -13.40
CA ALA A 177 -0.97 -9.81 -12.86
C ALA A 177 0.10 -10.30 -13.85
N ASP A 178 -0.06 -11.50 -14.42
CA ASP A 178 0.91 -12.03 -15.38
C ASP A 178 1.00 -11.18 -16.65
N ARG A 179 -0.11 -10.61 -17.15
CA ARG A 179 -0.09 -9.66 -18.28
C ARG A 179 0.65 -8.36 -17.93
N MET A 180 0.44 -7.82 -16.73
CA MET A 180 1.06 -6.56 -16.31
C MET A 180 2.59 -6.61 -16.26
N ARG A 181 3.22 -7.80 -16.14
CA ARG A 181 4.68 -7.93 -16.03
C ARG A 181 5.44 -7.25 -17.16
N ASP A 182 4.88 -7.20 -18.36
CA ASP A 182 5.56 -6.71 -19.56
C ASP A 182 4.75 -5.65 -20.34
N LEU A 183 3.52 -5.28 -19.89
CA LEU A 183 2.68 -4.32 -20.61
C LEU A 183 3.28 -2.90 -20.65
N GLN A 184 3.87 -2.44 -19.57
CA GLN A 184 4.40 -1.09 -19.44
C GLN A 184 5.76 -1.07 -18.73
N PRO A 185 6.82 -1.61 -19.35
CA PRO A 185 8.11 -1.87 -18.70
C PRO A 185 8.87 -0.61 -18.28
N GLY A 186 8.45 0.58 -18.70
CA GLY A 186 9.03 1.86 -18.32
C GLY A 186 8.37 2.51 -17.09
N ILE A 187 7.27 1.97 -16.58
CA ILE A 187 6.52 2.50 -15.45
C ILE A 187 6.73 1.59 -14.24
N ALA A 188 7.62 2.00 -13.32
CA ALA A 188 8.03 1.17 -12.17
C ALA A 188 6.84 0.66 -11.36
N HIS A 189 5.83 1.51 -11.09
CA HIS A 189 4.63 1.12 -10.36
C HIS A 189 3.85 0.01 -11.09
N ASN A 190 3.72 0.07 -12.41
CA ASN A 190 3.03 -0.98 -13.17
C ASN A 190 3.83 -2.29 -13.27
N VAL A 191 5.15 -2.21 -13.27
CA VAL A 191 6.04 -3.38 -13.22
C VAL A 191 5.95 -4.10 -11.85
N HIS A 192 5.72 -3.35 -10.79
CA HIS A 192 5.53 -3.85 -9.44
C HIS A 192 4.15 -4.51 -9.23
N MET A 193 3.09 -4.04 -9.91
CA MET A 193 1.70 -4.48 -9.69
C MET A 193 1.45 -5.99 -9.61
N PRO A 194 2.11 -6.84 -10.40
CA PRO A 194 1.96 -8.29 -10.25
C PRO A 194 2.24 -8.82 -8.85
N SER A 195 3.14 -8.16 -8.09
CA SER A 195 3.55 -8.61 -6.77
C SER A 195 2.44 -8.59 -5.73
N HIS A 196 1.43 -7.73 -5.89
CA HIS A 196 0.24 -7.70 -5.04
C HIS A 196 -0.48 -9.06 -5.03
N ILE A 197 -0.73 -9.59 -6.22
CA ILE A 197 -1.39 -10.90 -6.37
C ILE A 197 -0.42 -12.06 -6.11
N ASP A 198 0.85 -11.90 -6.50
CA ASP A 198 1.87 -12.92 -6.24
C ASP A 198 2.01 -13.19 -4.74
N ILE A 199 2.07 -12.15 -3.91
CA ILE A 199 2.13 -12.25 -2.45
C ILE A 199 0.86 -12.93 -1.91
N ARG A 200 -0.31 -12.49 -2.34
CA ARG A 200 -1.59 -13.06 -1.89
C ARG A 200 -1.80 -14.52 -2.32
N CYS A 201 -1.09 -14.97 -3.34
CA CYS A 201 -1.16 -16.34 -3.87
C CYS A 201 0.09 -17.19 -3.56
N GLY A 202 0.97 -16.74 -2.67
CA GLY A 202 2.17 -17.49 -2.26
C GLY A 202 3.25 -17.59 -3.35
N ARG A 203 3.20 -16.79 -4.41
CA ARG A 203 4.18 -16.73 -5.50
C ARG A 203 5.34 -15.78 -5.14
N TRP A 204 5.99 -16.08 -4.02
CA TRP A 204 6.96 -15.19 -3.38
C TRP A 204 8.17 -14.85 -4.25
N PHE A 205 8.69 -15.79 -5.03
CA PHE A 205 9.84 -15.57 -5.92
C PHE A 205 9.46 -14.65 -7.10
N GLU A 206 8.25 -14.78 -7.61
CA GLU A 206 7.71 -13.90 -8.64
C GLU A 206 7.53 -12.49 -8.10
N ALA A 207 7.05 -12.35 -6.86
CA ALA A 207 6.95 -11.05 -6.18
C ALA A 207 8.32 -10.39 -5.99
N VAL A 208 9.34 -11.13 -5.56
CA VAL A 208 10.73 -10.64 -5.50
C VAL A 208 11.16 -10.13 -6.87
N THR A 209 11.00 -10.95 -7.92
CA THR A 209 11.43 -10.61 -9.28
C THR A 209 10.73 -9.38 -9.82
N ALA A 210 9.41 -9.24 -9.60
CA ALA A 210 8.64 -8.08 -10.05
C ALA A 210 9.15 -6.79 -9.38
N ASN A 211 9.38 -6.83 -8.07
CA ASN A 211 9.86 -5.67 -7.33
C ASN A 211 11.32 -5.33 -7.62
N GLU A 212 12.22 -6.31 -7.86
CA GLU A 212 13.59 -6.04 -8.32
C GLU A 212 13.58 -5.31 -9.67
N LYS A 213 12.73 -5.74 -10.61
CA LYS A 213 12.54 -5.05 -11.89
C LYS A 213 12.00 -3.62 -11.67
N ALA A 214 11.01 -3.45 -10.80
CA ALA A 214 10.43 -2.14 -10.52
C ALA A 214 11.48 -1.18 -9.92
N VAL A 215 12.28 -1.63 -8.95
CA VAL A 215 13.38 -0.84 -8.37
C VAL A 215 14.42 -0.47 -9.42
N ALA A 216 14.77 -1.38 -10.34
CA ALA A 216 15.69 -1.07 -11.44
C ALA A 216 15.10 -0.03 -12.42
N VAL A 217 13.79 -0.06 -12.67
CA VAL A 217 13.10 0.95 -13.50
C VAL A 217 13.07 2.30 -12.80
N GLN A 218 12.76 2.35 -11.49
CA GLN A 218 12.76 3.63 -10.76
C GLN A 218 14.13 4.29 -10.71
N HIS A 219 15.23 3.53 -10.50
CA HIS A 219 16.58 4.08 -10.54
C HIS A 219 16.91 4.66 -11.92
N ARG A 220 16.60 3.93 -12.99
CA ARG A 220 16.79 4.41 -14.37
C ARG A 220 15.97 5.68 -14.65
N ASN A 221 14.73 5.74 -14.17
CA ASN A 221 13.92 6.93 -14.33
C ASN A 221 14.50 8.12 -13.56
N ALA A 222 15.04 7.90 -12.34
CA ALA A 222 15.70 8.93 -11.56
C ALA A 222 16.95 9.48 -12.26
N GLU A 223 17.72 8.65 -12.97
CA GLU A 223 18.86 9.08 -13.80
C GLU A 223 18.41 9.96 -14.99
N LEU A 224 17.23 9.68 -15.56
CA LEU A 224 16.73 10.38 -16.76
C LEU A 224 16.03 11.70 -16.44
N VAL A 225 15.22 11.74 -15.37
CA VAL A 225 14.34 12.87 -15.07
C VAL A 225 14.57 13.50 -13.69
N GLY A 226 15.56 13.01 -12.95
CA GLY A 226 15.87 13.45 -11.58
C GLY A 226 15.19 12.60 -10.50
N PRO A 227 15.50 12.89 -9.21
CA PRO A 227 15.02 12.13 -8.08
C PRO A 227 13.48 12.18 -7.97
N PRO A 228 12.84 11.09 -7.46
CA PRO A 228 11.41 11.04 -7.30
C PRO A 228 10.92 12.10 -6.31
N GLN A 229 9.73 12.64 -6.56
CA GLN A 229 9.07 13.63 -5.71
C GLN A 229 7.61 13.27 -5.50
N GLY A 230 7.00 13.76 -4.41
CA GLY A 230 5.60 13.54 -4.10
C GLY A 230 5.26 12.04 -4.03
N ILE A 231 4.18 11.65 -4.70
CA ILE A 231 3.67 10.26 -4.69
C ILE A 231 4.69 9.25 -5.25
N LEU A 232 5.61 9.65 -6.14
CA LEU A 232 6.62 8.74 -6.68
C LEU A 232 7.64 8.32 -5.61
N LEU A 233 7.92 9.17 -4.63
CA LEU A 233 8.75 8.80 -3.48
C LEU A 233 8.07 7.69 -2.66
N PHE A 234 6.77 7.82 -2.43
CA PHE A 234 5.98 6.81 -1.77
C PHE A 234 5.98 5.48 -2.56
N TYR A 235 5.73 5.50 -3.87
CA TYR A 235 5.77 4.29 -4.69
C TYR A 235 7.14 3.61 -4.69
N ASN A 236 8.24 4.39 -4.68
CA ASN A 236 9.58 3.84 -4.61
C ASN A 236 9.84 3.14 -3.27
N ALA A 237 9.41 3.76 -2.16
CA ALA A 237 9.48 3.13 -0.85
C ALA A 237 8.64 1.85 -0.79
N HIS A 238 7.41 1.90 -1.31
CA HIS A 238 6.49 0.76 -1.36
C HIS A 238 7.06 -0.42 -2.16
N ASN A 239 7.65 -0.19 -3.34
CA ASN A 239 8.28 -1.26 -4.14
C ASN A 239 9.39 -1.97 -3.35
N GLN A 240 10.22 -1.22 -2.60
CA GLN A 240 11.30 -1.79 -1.79
C GLN A 240 10.76 -2.51 -0.54
N HIS A 241 9.68 -1.98 0.06
CA HIS A 241 9.00 -2.63 1.18
C HIS A 241 8.40 -3.98 0.77
N MET A 242 7.66 -4.02 -0.35
CA MET A 242 7.10 -5.25 -0.91
C MET A 242 8.19 -6.28 -1.28
N LEU A 243 9.32 -5.81 -1.83
CA LEU A 243 10.47 -6.66 -2.10
C LEU A 243 11.03 -7.27 -0.82
N ALA A 244 11.23 -6.45 0.21
CA ALA A 244 11.77 -6.92 1.49
C ALA A 244 10.84 -7.95 2.13
N TYR A 245 9.53 -7.72 2.12
CA TYR A 245 8.55 -8.66 2.63
C TYR A 245 8.59 -10.02 1.88
N ALA A 246 8.54 -10.00 0.54
CA ALA A 246 8.62 -11.21 -0.25
C ALA A 246 9.97 -11.96 -0.05
N ALA A 247 11.07 -11.22 0.10
CA ALA A 247 12.38 -11.79 0.41
C ALA A 247 12.43 -12.40 1.81
N MET A 248 11.75 -11.82 2.81
CA MET A 248 11.60 -12.42 4.14
C MET A 248 10.89 -13.77 4.06
N MET A 249 9.83 -13.87 3.28
CA MET A 249 9.04 -15.10 3.13
C MET A 249 9.79 -16.21 2.39
N THR A 250 10.75 -15.85 1.53
CA THR A 250 11.63 -16.81 0.84
C THR A 250 12.94 -17.09 1.58
N GLY A 251 13.13 -16.56 2.80
CA GLY A 251 14.33 -16.78 3.60
C GLY A 251 15.56 -15.99 3.13
N GLN A 252 15.39 -14.99 2.27
CA GLN A 252 16.47 -14.17 1.71
C GLN A 252 16.76 -12.94 2.59
N GLY A 253 17.25 -13.17 3.82
CA GLY A 253 17.41 -12.12 4.84
C GLY A 253 18.33 -10.98 4.45
N ASP A 254 19.42 -11.24 3.73
CA ASP A 254 20.33 -10.18 3.29
C ASP A 254 19.71 -9.33 2.17
N LEU A 255 18.92 -9.95 1.28
CA LEU A 255 18.18 -9.22 0.25
C LEU A 255 17.11 -8.33 0.90
N ALA A 256 16.32 -8.87 1.84
CA ALA A 256 15.33 -8.12 2.58
C ALA A 256 15.97 -6.91 3.29
N MET A 257 17.08 -7.14 4.02
CA MET A 257 17.78 -6.07 4.75
C MET A 257 18.38 -5.02 3.81
N LYS A 258 18.91 -5.42 2.66
CA LYS A 258 19.42 -4.49 1.66
C LYS A 258 18.33 -3.51 1.22
N HIS A 259 17.15 -4.03 0.85
CA HIS A 259 16.09 -3.21 0.29
C HIS A 259 15.35 -2.38 1.34
N ILE A 260 15.16 -2.91 2.54
CA ILE A 260 14.54 -2.11 3.61
C ILE A 260 15.46 -0.97 4.08
N LYS A 261 16.78 -1.18 4.12
CA LYS A 261 17.75 -0.11 4.38
C LYS A 261 17.80 0.93 3.26
N SER A 262 17.71 0.50 1.99
CA SER A 262 17.64 1.41 0.84
C SER A 262 16.36 2.26 0.90
N MET A 263 15.22 1.64 1.20
CA MET A 263 13.95 2.35 1.39
C MET A 263 14.10 3.51 2.40
N VAL A 264 14.63 3.21 3.58
CA VAL A 264 14.83 4.21 4.65
C VAL A 264 15.82 5.31 4.21
N ALA A 265 16.92 4.93 3.56
CA ALA A 265 17.97 5.86 3.14
C ALA A 265 17.54 6.77 1.97
N GLU A 266 16.60 6.35 1.14
CA GLU A 266 16.13 7.13 -0.01
C GLU A 266 15.06 8.17 0.37
N ILE A 267 14.51 8.14 1.59
CA ILE A 267 13.57 9.15 2.07
C ILE A 267 14.36 10.38 2.55
N PRO A 268 14.21 11.56 1.92
CA PRO A 268 14.89 12.76 2.36
C PRO A 268 14.45 13.14 3.78
N GLU A 269 15.39 13.53 4.64
CA GLU A 269 15.10 13.88 6.05
C GLU A 269 14.02 14.96 6.18
N GLU A 270 14.05 15.97 5.31
CA GLU A 270 13.05 17.04 5.33
C GLU A 270 11.65 16.52 4.98
N SER A 271 11.56 15.62 4.00
CA SER A 271 10.28 14.95 3.66
C SER A 271 9.80 14.06 4.80
N LEU A 272 10.73 13.34 5.45
CA LEU A 272 10.39 12.51 6.61
C LEU A 272 9.84 13.33 7.77
N LYS A 273 10.44 14.50 8.08
CA LYS A 273 9.92 15.40 9.13
C LYS A 273 8.53 15.94 8.80
N GLN A 274 8.29 16.32 7.56
CA GLN A 274 7.00 16.85 7.12
C GLN A 274 5.90 15.79 7.09
N LEU A 275 6.24 14.54 6.83
CA LEU A 275 5.32 13.42 6.66
C LEU A 275 5.45 12.38 7.78
N ALA A 276 6.04 12.73 8.93
CA ALA A 276 6.32 11.78 10.02
C ALA A 276 5.06 11.00 10.42
N MET A 277 3.92 11.66 10.52
CA MET A 277 2.62 11.05 10.83
C MET A 277 2.26 9.86 9.90
N PHE A 278 2.77 9.84 8.66
CA PHE A 278 2.51 8.77 7.66
C PHE A 278 3.73 7.88 7.41
N ALA A 279 4.94 8.33 7.77
CA ALA A 279 6.19 7.70 7.37
C ALA A 279 6.95 7.06 8.53
N ASP A 280 6.69 7.46 9.78
CA ASP A 280 7.44 7.01 10.97
C ASP A 280 7.45 5.48 11.06
N ALA A 281 6.30 4.83 10.97
CA ALA A 281 6.20 3.39 11.12
C ALA A 281 7.02 2.60 10.07
N PHE A 282 7.20 3.15 8.85
CA PHE A 282 8.04 2.51 7.83
C PHE A 282 9.54 2.57 8.17
N ILE A 283 9.97 3.54 8.99
CA ILE A 283 11.36 3.65 9.45
C ILE A 283 11.71 2.53 10.44
N ALA A 284 10.72 1.93 11.10
CA ALA A 284 10.90 0.80 12.01
C ALA A 284 11.12 -0.56 11.30
N MET A 285 10.80 -0.68 10.02
CA MET A 285 10.86 -1.95 9.28
C MET A 285 12.20 -2.71 9.34
N PRO A 286 13.39 -2.06 9.41
CA PRO A 286 14.64 -2.79 9.61
C PRO A 286 14.66 -3.68 10.85
N TYR A 287 13.97 -3.28 11.93
CA TYR A 287 13.86 -4.10 13.14
C TYR A 287 13.08 -5.39 12.87
N GLU A 288 11.96 -5.33 12.15
CA GLU A 288 11.15 -6.52 11.85
C GLU A 288 11.91 -7.53 11.01
N VAL A 289 12.67 -7.05 9.99
CA VAL A 289 13.53 -7.92 9.19
C VAL A 289 14.58 -8.62 10.07
N LEU A 290 15.25 -7.88 10.97
CA LEU A 290 16.25 -8.44 11.86
C LEU A 290 15.64 -9.43 12.87
N LEU A 291 14.48 -9.13 13.43
CA LEU A 291 13.73 -10.02 14.32
C LEU A 291 13.36 -11.34 13.61
N ARG A 292 12.88 -11.27 12.37
CA ARG A 292 12.52 -12.44 11.55
C ARG A 292 13.66 -13.45 11.43
N PHE A 293 14.88 -12.95 11.29
CA PHE A 293 16.07 -13.78 11.06
C PHE A 293 16.90 -14.02 12.34
N GLY A 294 16.42 -13.60 13.51
CA GLY A 294 17.12 -13.78 14.77
C GLY A 294 18.47 -13.07 14.84
N ARG A 295 18.63 -11.95 14.12
CA ARG A 295 19.88 -11.18 14.05
C ARG A 295 19.99 -10.24 15.25
N TRP A 296 19.96 -10.81 16.48
CA TRP A 296 19.83 -10.10 17.73
C TRP A 296 20.92 -9.04 17.96
N ASP A 297 22.17 -9.36 17.66
CA ASP A 297 23.27 -8.41 17.82
C ASP A 297 23.11 -7.18 16.94
N GLU A 298 22.56 -7.36 15.75
CA GLU A 298 22.29 -6.24 14.84
C GLU A 298 21.08 -5.41 15.28
N VAL A 299 20.03 -6.03 15.84
CA VAL A 299 18.93 -5.29 16.49
C VAL A 299 19.48 -4.36 17.57
N LEU A 300 20.35 -4.90 18.45
CA LEU A 300 20.92 -4.15 19.56
C LEU A 300 21.90 -3.05 19.10
N ALA A 301 22.51 -3.21 17.92
CA ALA A 301 23.47 -2.26 17.35
C ALA A 301 22.82 -1.14 16.54
N LEU A 302 21.52 -1.22 16.20
CA LEU A 302 20.84 -0.14 15.50
C LEU A 302 20.82 1.14 16.34
N PRO A 303 21.03 2.32 15.69
CA PRO A 303 21.12 3.59 16.39
C PRO A 303 19.78 4.00 17.01
N ASP A 304 19.84 5.01 17.87
CA ASP A 304 18.65 5.70 18.35
C ASP A 304 18.03 6.58 17.22
N HIS A 305 16.77 6.94 17.38
CA HIS A 305 16.01 7.69 16.40
C HIS A 305 15.62 9.08 16.92
N PRO A 306 15.45 10.05 15.99
CA PRO A 306 15.02 11.39 16.33
C PRO A 306 13.66 11.43 17.06
N GLU A 307 13.44 12.48 17.87
CA GLU A 307 12.20 12.66 18.65
C GLU A 307 10.94 12.78 17.80
N TYR A 308 11.07 13.21 16.54
CA TYR A 308 9.94 13.31 15.60
C TYR A 308 9.52 11.97 14.99
N LEU A 309 10.13 10.85 15.43
CA LEU A 309 9.78 9.48 15.05
C LEU A 309 9.36 8.68 16.31
N PRO A 310 8.24 9.05 16.96
CA PRO A 310 7.84 8.45 18.23
C PRO A 310 7.50 6.95 18.12
N PHE A 311 6.88 6.52 17.03
CA PHE A 311 6.58 5.09 16.79
C PHE A 311 7.88 4.28 16.63
N THR A 312 8.79 4.70 15.75
CA THR A 312 10.07 3.99 15.55
C THR A 312 10.86 3.89 16.84
N ARG A 313 10.82 4.92 17.70
CA ARG A 313 11.48 4.89 19.02
C ARG A 313 10.83 3.87 19.96
N ALA A 314 9.50 3.81 19.99
CA ALA A 314 8.77 2.80 20.77
C ALA A 314 9.10 1.40 20.25
N PHE A 315 8.94 1.19 18.95
CA PHE A 315 9.19 -0.10 18.31
C PHE A 315 10.64 -0.61 18.51
N ARG A 316 11.62 0.31 18.49
CA ARG A 316 13.02 -0.01 18.84
C ARG A 316 13.13 -0.65 20.21
N HIS A 317 12.44 -0.14 21.22
CA HIS A 317 12.43 -0.73 22.56
C HIS A 317 11.78 -2.12 22.56
N ALA A 318 10.66 -2.31 21.85
CA ALA A 318 10.05 -3.62 21.70
C ALA A 318 11.01 -4.62 21.04
N ALA A 319 11.64 -4.25 19.93
CA ALA A 319 12.59 -5.11 19.22
C ALA A 319 13.82 -5.46 20.05
N ARG A 320 14.39 -4.51 20.79
CA ARG A 320 15.52 -4.74 21.70
C ARG A 320 15.12 -5.62 22.87
N GLY A 321 13.93 -5.42 23.43
CA GLY A 321 13.39 -6.27 24.48
C GLY A 321 13.26 -7.73 24.04
N ILE A 322 12.72 -7.97 22.83
CA ILE A 322 12.66 -9.30 22.22
C ILE A 322 14.07 -9.88 22.02
N ALA A 323 15.02 -9.07 21.53
CA ALA A 323 16.40 -9.52 21.31
C ALA A 323 17.10 -9.91 22.62
N PHE A 324 16.95 -9.11 23.68
CA PHE A 324 17.49 -9.44 25.02
C PHE A 324 16.83 -10.69 25.60
N ALA A 325 15.51 -10.82 25.52
CA ALA A 325 14.79 -12.00 25.97
C ALA A 325 15.26 -13.26 25.22
N ALA A 326 15.40 -13.20 23.89
CA ALA A 326 15.89 -14.33 23.08
C ALA A 326 17.32 -14.75 23.45
N ARG A 327 18.14 -13.82 23.93
CA ARG A 327 19.51 -14.08 24.43
C ARG A 327 19.54 -14.54 25.88
N GLY A 328 18.41 -14.56 26.61
CA GLY A 328 18.31 -14.90 28.01
C GLY A 328 18.71 -13.77 28.97
N GLU A 329 18.79 -12.54 28.49
CA GLU A 329 19.12 -11.33 29.25
C GLU A 329 17.84 -10.69 29.80
N VAL A 330 17.15 -11.39 30.71
CA VAL A 330 15.78 -11.09 31.16
C VAL A 330 15.65 -9.72 31.79
N GLU A 331 16.62 -9.31 32.64
CA GLU A 331 16.62 -7.99 33.31
C GLU A 331 16.69 -6.85 32.28
N SER A 332 17.53 -7.00 31.24
CA SER A 332 17.61 -6.03 30.14
C SER A 332 16.32 -5.99 29.34
N ALA A 333 15.68 -7.15 29.11
CA ALA A 333 14.41 -7.22 28.41
C ALA A 333 13.28 -6.51 29.16
N HIS A 334 13.21 -6.63 30.50
CA HIS A 334 12.27 -5.88 31.33
C HIS A 334 12.49 -4.37 31.24
N ALA A 335 13.76 -3.93 31.31
CA ALA A 335 14.08 -2.50 31.18
C ALA A 335 13.62 -1.94 29.82
N GLU A 336 13.80 -2.70 28.73
CA GLU A 336 13.30 -2.30 27.41
C GLU A 336 11.76 -2.35 27.34
N GLN A 337 11.10 -3.28 28.03
CA GLN A 337 9.63 -3.33 28.10
C GLN A 337 9.07 -2.09 28.81
N GLU A 338 9.66 -1.66 29.92
CA GLU A 338 9.28 -0.43 30.62
C GLU A 338 9.50 0.80 29.71
N ALA A 339 10.63 0.86 29.01
CA ALA A 339 10.95 1.93 28.07
C ALA A 339 9.99 1.95 26.89
N PHE A 340 9.60 0.77 26.36
CA PHE A 340 8.59 0.65 25.32
C PHE A 340 7.26 1.26 25.75
N VAL A 341 6.75 0.89 26.93
CA VAL A 341 5.47 1.41 27.44
C VAL A 341 5.50 2.94 27.56
N ALA A 342 6.62 3.49 28.04
CA ALA A 342 6.79 4.93 28.16
C ALA A 342 6.85 5.63 26.78
N ALA A 343 7.55 5.03 25.81
CA ALA A 343 7.69 5.57 24.46
C ALA A 343 6.39 5.46 23.64
N ALA A 344 5.70 4.32 23.70
CA ALA A 344 4.42 4.11 23.00
C ALA A 344 3.32 5.09 23.46
N ALA A 345 3.35 5.52 24.74
CA ALA A 345 2.44 6.55 25.22
C ALA A 345 2.63 7.92 24.53
N LEU A 346 3.78 8.16 23.91
CA LEU A 346 4.09 9.40 23.17
C LEU A 346 3.69 9.35 21.70
N VAL A 347 3.34 8.19 21.17
CA VAL A 347 2.87 8.05 19.77
C VAL A 347 1.53 8.78 19.62
N PRO A 348 1.43 9.76 18.70
CA PRO A 348 0.18 10.46 18.47
C PRO A 348 -0.95 9.51 18.03
N PRO A 349 -2.21 9.78 18.43
CA PRO A 349 -3.32 8.90 18.06
C PRO A 349 -3.65 8.92 16.56
N ASP A 350 -3.23 9.99 15.87
CA ASP A 350 -3.52 10.21 14.46
C ASP A 350 -2.37 9.73 13.55
N ASP A 351 -1.26 9.24 14.13
CA ASP A 351 -0.17 8.64 13.35
C ASP A 351 -0.63 7.32 12.76
N ILE A 352 -0.34 7.11 11.48
CA ILE A 352 -0.79 5.94 10.73
C ILE A 352 0.35 5.22 10.03
N MET A 353 0.11 3.95 9.74
CA MET A 353 0.84 3.14 8.78
C MET A 353 -0.18 2.53 7.82
N GLY A 354 -0.20 3.01 6.56
CA GLY A 354 -1.21 2.60 5.60
C GLY A 354 -2.64 2.86 6.09
N ASN A 355 -3.44 1.80 6.19
CA ASN A 355 -4.84 1.85 6.62
C ASN A 355 -5.03 1.64 8.14
N ASN A 356 -3.95 1.56 8.91
CA ASN A 356 -3.98 1.26 10.35
C ASN A 356 -3.39 2.40 11.17
N THR A 357 -3.77 2.52 12.44
CA THR A 357 -3.10 3.45 13.34
C THR A 357 -1.76 2.87 13.79
N ALA A 358 -0.76 3.72 13.99
CA ALA A 358 0.53 3.30 14.54
C ALA A 358 0.36 2.65 15.94
N ARG A 359 -0.63 3.08 16.70
CA ARG A 359 -0.96 2.50 18.02
C ARG A 359 -1.48 1.07 17.94
N ASP A 360 -2.26 0.71 16.91
CA ASP A 360 -2.73 -0.67 16.75
C ASP A 360 -1.54 -1.60 16.50
N ILE A 361 -0.52 -1.13 15.78
CA ILE A 361 0.71 -1.88 15.53
C ILE A 361 1.57 -1.97 16.78
N ASP A 362 1.67 -0.90 17.59
CA ASP A 362 2.34 -0.93 18.89
C ASP A 362 1.69 -1.95 19.85
N GLU A 363 0.36 -2.13 19.79
CA GLU A 363 -0.31 -3.15 20.60
C GLU A 363 0.08 -4.58 20.18
N VAL A 364 0.28 -4.83 18.88
CA VAL A 364 0.85 -6.11 18.41
C VAL A 364 2.25 -6.28 18.97
N ALA A 365 3.11 -5.25 18.84
CA ALA A 365 4.49 -5.27 19.36
C ALA A 365 4.54 -5.52 20.88
N ARG A 366 3.62 -4.93 21.65
CA ARG A 366 3.51 -5.10 23.10
C ARG A 366 3.28 -6.55 23.48
N HIS A 367 2.33 -7.20 22.81
CA HIS A 367 2.02 -8.61 23.08
C HIS A 367 3.12 -9.55 22.58
N MET A 368 3.78 -9.23 21.47
CA MET A 368 4.93 -9.99 21.00
C MET A 368 6.10 -9.94 21.98
N LEU A 369 6.43 -8.74 22.50
CA LEU A 369 7.47 -8.57 23.51
C LEU A 369 7.12 -9.29 24.82
N ALA A 370 5.90 -9.09 25.33
CA ALA A 370 5.45 -9.74 26.56
C ALA A 370 5.46 -11.26 26.41
N GLY A 371 5.01 -11.77 25.28
CA GLY A 371 4.99 -13.20 24.99
C GLY A 371 6.37 -13.84 24.98
N GLU A 372 7.32 -13.22 24.27
CA GLU A 372 8.70 -13.71 24.22
C GLU A 372 9.35 -13.66 25.62
N LEU A 373 9.20 -12.56 26.35
CA LEU A 373 9.80 -12.38 27.68
C LEU A 373 9.26 -13.41 28.67
N LEU A 374 7.94 -13.55 28.81
CA LEU A 374 7.30 -14.53 29.70
C LEU A 374 7.72 -15.96 29.33
N TYR A 375 7.80 -16.26 28.04
CA TYR A 375 8.28 -17.58 27.58
C TYR A 375 9.69 -17.87 28.06
N ARG A 376 10.61 -16.89 27.97
CA ARG A 376 12.02 -17.04 28.43
C ARG A 376 12.17 -17.09 29.94
N GLU A 377 11.24 -16.52 30.67
CA GLU A 377 11.17 -16.67 32.14
C GLU A 377 10.70 -18.07 32.59
N GLY A 378 10.28 -18.92 31.64
CA GLY A 378 9.71 -20.24 31.95
C GLY A 378 8.22 -20.22 32.26
N ARG A 379 7.54 -19.08 32.11
CA ARG A 379 6.09 -18.89 32.22
C ARG A 379 5.44 -19.21 30.86
N ILE A 380 5.62 -20.44 30.42
CA ILE A 380 5.32 -20.86 29.04
C ILE A 380 3.85 -20.58 28.66
N ASP A 381 2.89 -20.96 29.51
CA ASP A 381 1.46 -20.79 29.19
C ASP A 381 1.05 -19.31 29.15
N ASP A 382 1.60 -18.47 30.03
CA ASP A 382 1.38 -17.03 30.01
C ASP A 382 1.97 -16.40 28.74
N GLY A 383 3.21 -16.77 28.39
CA GLY A 383 3.85 -16.31 27.15
C GLY A 383 3.07 -16.70 25.89
N LEU A 384 2.60 -17.94 25.82
CA LEU A 384 1.75 -18.39 24.71
C LEU A 384 0.39 -17.67 24.67
N ALA A 385 -0.16 -17.28 25.83
CA ALA A 385 -1.40 -16.50 25.88
C ALA A 385 -1.19 -15.09 25.30
N GLU A 386 -0.08 -14.44 25.59
CA GLU A 386 0.30 -13.14 24.99
C GLU A 386 0.51 -13.24 23.48
N LEU A 387 1.21 -14.26 22.99
CA LEU A 387 1.39 -14.48 21.56
C LEU A 387 0.06 -14.74 20.84
N ARG A 388 -0.91 -15.44 21.48
CA ARG A 388 -2.26 -15.58 20.93
C ARG A 388 -3.05 -14.27 20.94
N ALA A 389 -2.77 -13.37 21.88
CA ALA A 389 -3.36 -12.03 21.87
C ALA A 389 -2.79 -11.20 20.71
N ALA A 390 -1.47 -11.30 20.45
CA ALA A 390 -0.86 -10.68 19.27
C ALA A 390 -1.50 -11.15 17.95
N VAL A 391 -1.75 -12.47 17.81
CA VAL A 391 -2.45 -13.03 16.63
C VAL A 391 -3.83 -12.39 16.45
N LYS A 392 -4.60 -12.25 17.50
CA LYS A 392 -5.94 -11.63 17.42
C LYS A 392 -5.90 -10.16 17.04
N LEU A 393 -4.88 -9.44 17.49
CA LEU A 393 -4.69 -8.03 17.14
C LEU A 393 -4.24 -7.88 15.70
N GLU A 394 -3.29 -8.70 15.23
CA GLU A 394 -2.89 -8.73 13.83
C GLU A 394 -4.08 -9.05 12.91
N ASP A 395 -4.91 -10.05 13.27
CA ASP A 395 -6.13 -10.40 12.54
C ASP A 395 -7.16 -9.27 12.49
N ALA A 396 -7.13 -8.33 13.43
CA ALA A 396 -8.05 -7.19 13.47
C ALA A 396 -7.54 -5.98 12.68
N LEU A 397 -6.29 -5.99 12.19
CA LEU A 397 -5.75 -4.91 11.38
C LEU A 397 -6.45 -4.86 10.01
N HIS A 398 -6.62 -3.65 9.49
CA HIS A 398 -7.09 -3.46 8.13
C HIS A 398 -6.04 -3.94 7.12
N TYR A 399 -6.52 -4.43 5.99
CA TYR A 399 -5.67 -4.86 4.88
C TYR A 399 -4.73 -3.76 4.43
N ASP A 400 -3.46 -4.11 4.25
CA ASP A 400 -2.38 -3.26 3.74
C ASP A 400 -1.37 -4.08 2.92
N GLU A 401 -0.51 -3.43 2.19
CA GLU A 401 0.45 -4.04 1.26
C GLU A 401 1.86 -3.43 1.40
N PRO A 402 2.80 -4.24 1.88
CA PRO A 402 2.62 -5.53 2.57
C PRO A 402 1.76 -5.36 3.83
N PRO A 403 1.41 -6.44 4.55
CA PRO A 403 0.72 -6.33 5.83
C PRO A 403 1.41 -5.31 6.74
N PRO A 404 0.66 -4.54 7.56
CA PRO A 404 1.24 -3.49 8.41
C PRO A 404 2.15 -4.05 9.51
N TRP A 405 2.05 -5.34 9.78
CA TRP A 405 2.97 -6.13 10.60
C TRP A 405 3.62 -7.20 9.70
N ILE A 406 4.87 -6.98 9.25
CA ILE A 406 5.54 -7.86 8.26
C ILE A 406 6.18 -9.11 8.86
N LEU A 407 6.16 -9.26 10.18
CA LEU A 407 6.59 -10.45 10.90
C LEU A 407 5.37 -11.24 11.39
N PRO A 408 4.80 -12.17 10.60
CA PRO A 408 3.53 -12.81 10.96
C PRO A 408 3.55 -13.40 12.37
N THR A 409 2.62 -12.96 13.23
CA THR A 409 2.57 -13.35 14.65
C THR A 409 2.33 -14.84 14.81
N ARG A 410 1.58 -15.48 13.90
CA ARG A 410 1.37 -16.94 13.87
C ARG A 410 2.67 -17.70 13.68
N HIS A 411 3.65 -17.17 12.94
CA HIS A 411 4.95 -17.80 12.79
C HIS A 411 5.70 -17.84 14.14
N SER A 412 5.64 -16.75 14.89
CA SER A 412 6.27 -16.67 16.22
C SER A 412 5.55 -17.57 17.24
N LEU A 413 4.22 -17.55 17.27
CA LEU A 413 3.41 -18.45 18.11
C LEU A 413 3.67 -19.91 17.77
N GLY A 414 3.68 -20.26 16.48
CA GLY A 414 3.96 -21.63 16.05
C GLY A 414 5.36 -22.10 16.46
N ALA A 415 6.37 -21.24 16.31
CA ALA A 415 7.73 -21.54 16.75
C ALA A 415 7.82 -21.76 18.28
N ALA A 416 7.16 -20.91 19.07
CA ALA A 416 7.10 -21.06 20.53
C ALA A 416 6.39 -22.37 20.94
N LEU A 417 5.29 -22.71 20.28
CA LEU A 417 4.57 -23.98 20.49
C LEU A 417 5.44 -25.21 20.13
N MET A 418 6.21 -25.13 19.03
CA MET A 418 7.16 -26.19 18.65
C MET A 418 8.25 -26.39 19.72
N GLN A 419 8.81 -25.30 20.24
CA GLN A 419 9.79 -25.34 21.32
C GLN A 419 9.18 -25.90 22.62
N ALA A 420 7.93 -25.56 22.92
CA ALA A 420 7.18 -26.12 24.06
C ALA A 420 6.72 -27.57 23.84
N ARG A 421 7.01 -28.19 22.70
CA ARG A 421 6.57 -29.53 22.28
C ARG A 421 5.04 -29.68 22.17
N ARG A 422 4.32 -28.58 21.97
CA ARG A 422 2.86 -28.55 21.74
C ARG A 422 2.56 -28.70 20.24
N TYR A 423 3.01 -29.78 19.63
CA TYR A 423 3.07 -29.98 18.18
C TYR A 423 1.72 -29.90 17.49
N ALA A 424 0.66 -30.46 18.10
CA ALA A 424 -0.69 -30.42 17.52
C ALA A 424 -1.24 -28.98 17.44
N GLU A 425 -0.93 -28.13 18.45
CA GLU A 425 -1.33 -26.74 18.44
C GLU A 425 -0.48 -25.93 17.44
N ALA A 426 0.81 -26.21 17.34
CA ALA A 426 1.67 -25.58 16.35
C ALA A 426 1.17 -25.89 14.91
N GLU A 427 0.83 -27.16 14.64
CA GLU A 427 0.26 -27.55 13.35
C GLU A 427 -1.02 -26.78 13.04
N GLN A 428 -1.92 -26.66 14.03
CA GLN A 428 -3.18 -25.91 13.84
C GLN A 428 -2.90 -24.43 13.54
N VAL A 429 -2.01 -23.79 14.29
CA VAL A 429 -1.64 -22.37 14.08
C VAL A 429 -1.11 -22.14 12.65
N TYR A 430 -0.22 -23.01 12.15
CA TYR A 430 0.29 -22.88 10.79
C TYR A 430 -0.76 -23.19 9.71
N ARG A 431 -1.72 -24.09 9.98
CA ARG A 431 -2.85 -24.32 9.08
C ARG A 431 -3.80 -23.13 9.03
N ASP A 432 -4.05 -22.50 10.18
CA ASP A 432 -4.88 -21.29 10.27
C ASP A 432 -4.21 -20.13 9.51
N ASP A 433 -2.88 -20.03 9.58
CA ASP A 433 -2.10 -19.04 8.83
C ASP A 433 -2.34 -19.15 7.31
N LEU A 434 -2.29 -20.38 6.77
CA LEU A 434 -2.57 -20.64 5.35
C LEU A 434 -4.02 -20.35 4.92
N VAL A 435 -4.93 -20.13 5.86
CA VAL A 435 -6.32 -19.72 5.58
C VAL A 435 -6.46 -18.20 5.60
N HIS A 436 -5.78 -17.54 6.54
CA HIS A 436 -5.85 -16.09 6.72
C HIS A 436 -4.94 -15.34 5.74
N LEU A 437 -3.77 -15.91 5.47
CA LEU A 437 -2.75 -15.38 4.55
C LEU A 437 -2.39 -16.50 3.56
N PRO A 438 -3.26 -16.84 2.61
CA PRO A 438 -3.07 -17.98 1.70
C PRO A 438 -1.88 -17.79 0.76
#